data_2f2e2ee7f79c9e813186149770091780
#
_entry.id   2f2e2ee7f79c9e813186149770091780
#
_cell.length_a   1.000
_cell.length_b   1.000
_cell.length_c   1.000
_cell.angle_alpha   90.00
_cell.angle_beta   90.00
_cell.angle_gamma   90.00
#
_symmetry.space_group_name_H-M   'P 1'
#
loop_
_entity.id
_entity.type
_entity.pdbx_description
1 polymer ?
#
loop_
_entity_poly.entity_id
_entity_poly.type
_entity_poly.pdbx_seq_one_letter_code
_entity_poly.pdbx_strand_id
1 'polypeptide(L)'
;MTFSGNAITGSIERFYQAMNGIADNPNDLGLRSIALSQAEIIANDFNTLNGNFDQLEKSTNGEIEQIASKISQISLEIAKINDQVLQNKNLTVAGQPNDLLDKRDQLVSQLGEYTSVNTIQDANGVMTVMIGNGATLVAGITPLTVTVQSGDPDPLQTKLQLNSRNGKVALDGAKLGGAIAAKLEYRDEHLLKARSEINRLALAISETLNQAQSQGLDLETQQGRDLFTDVNSSALQASRVLGYSANSGTLSASVNITDVSLVPTDEFEIKFDGTDYLMSNKTDGSTVNLGAAGAGTYTTAFGFEFNETSGVPNTDDRFTIRPTENSASLMKVTLTDGKGIAASTAVGANADANNVSDGAVNIINVTDPVTARAYTEGSNAKLTVDVYESAPGTFDYRIYDAGNPPPAPVLSAGSFAAGTSAVIDMPPAPAASAFQIQISGSPIGQGSLAREKFTVSDVFGPGNGTNAGFISATQEQAIIGGSRQT
;
A
#
# COMPACT_ATOMS: atom_id res chain seq x y z
N MET A 1 -7.74 1.35 24.26
CA MET A 1 -7.09 0.24 23.54
C MET A 1 -5.68 0.70 23.22
N THR A 2 -4.67 0.09 23.79
CA THR A 2 -3.28 0.32 23.39
C THR A 2 -3.06 -0.42 22.10
N PHE A 3 -2.94 0.27 20.97
CA PHE A 3 -2.48 -0.29 19.71
C PHE A 3 -1.08 -0.84 19.94
N SER A 4 -0.94 -2.16 19.97
CA SER A 4 0.38 -2.77 20.11
C SER A 4 1.07 -2.84 18.76
N GLY A 5 1.60 -1.70 18.28
CA GLY A 5 2.62 -1.68 17.22
C GLY A 5 3.77 -2.66 17.53
N ASN A 6 4.05 -2.87 18.80
CA ASN A 6 5.01 -3.88 19.29
C ASN A 6 4.66 -5.32 18.90
N ALA A 7 3.39 -5.67 18.63
CA ALA A 7 3.02 -7.04 18.25
C ALA A 7 3.52 -7.37 16.84
N ILE A 8 3.22 -6.51 15.86
CA ILE A 8 3.66 -6.70 14.46
C ILE A 8 5.20 -6.68 14.36
N THR A 9 5.87 -5.71 15.00
CA THR A 9 7.34 -5.67 15.03
C THR A 9 7.91 -6.95 15.63
N GLY A 10 7.36 -7.41 16.74
CA GLY A 10 7.82 -8.65 17.39
C GLY A 10 7.54 -9.90 16.57
N SER A 11 6.46 -9.99 15.80
CA SER A 11 6.19 -11.14 14.91
C SER A 11 7.12 -11.13 13.70
N ILE A 12 7.41 -9.97 13.12
CA ILE A 12 8.38 -9.78 12.04
C ILE A 12 9.78 -10.20 12.50
N GLU A 13 10.23 -9.75 13.66
CA GLU A 13 11.54 -10.13 14.23
C GLU A 13 11.68 -11.63 14.42
N ARG A 14 10.64 -12.30 14.96
CA ARG A 14 10.65 -13.76 15.14
C ARG A 14 10.67 -14.52 13.82
N PHE A 15 10.00 -14.00 12.78
CA PHE A 15 10.07 -14.58 11.45
C PHE A 15 11.50 -14.52 10.89
N TYR A 16 12.15 -13.36 10.97
CA TYR A 16 13.54 -13.24 10.50
C TYR A 16 14.52 -14.08 11.32
N GLN A 17 14.32 -14.22 12.62
CA GLN A 17 15.09 -15.16 13.44
C GLN A 17 14.90 -16.61 13.00
N ALA A 18 13.66 -17.00 12.64
CA ALA A 18 13.40 -18.33 12.11
C ALA A 18 14.05 -18.55 10.73
N MET A 19 14.07 -17.53 9.87
CA MET A 19 14.78 -17.58 8.58
C MET A 19 16.28 -17.71 8.75
N ASN A 20 16.91 -17.05 9.74
CA ASN A 20 18.31 -17.26 10.10
C ASN A 20 18.56 -18.71 10.55
N GLY A 21 17.66 -19.29 11.34
CA GLY A 21 17.76 -20.71 11.71
C GLY A 21 17.72 -21.64 10.49
N ILE A 22 16.90 -21.33 9.48
CA ILE A 22 16.89 -22.08 8.20
C ILE A 22 18.18 -21.85 7.42
N ALA A 23 18.74 -20.63 7.42
CA ALA A 23 20.02 -20.35 6.73
C ALA A 23 21.15 -21.24 7.29
N ASP A 24 21.19 -21.44 8.59
CA ASP A 24 22.17 -22.32 9.26
C ASP A 24 21.89 -23.81 9.05
N ASN A 25 20.63 -24.23 9.02
CA ASN A 25 20.20 -25.63 8.90
C ASN A 25 19.05 -25.79 7.88
N PRO A 26 19.32 -25.63 6.59
CA PRO A 26 18.28 -25.50 5.55
C PRO A 26 17.44 -26.78 5.31
N ASN A 27 17.92 -27.95 5.76
CA ASN A 27 17.21 -29.23 5.65
C ASN A 27 16.25 -29.51 6.81
N ASP A 28 16.33 -28.74 7.89
CA ASP A 28 15.51 -29.01 9.06
C ASP A 28 14.05 -28.60 8.80
N LEU A 29 13.18 -29.61 8.65
CA LEU A 29 11.74 -29.41 8.43
C LEU A 29 11.05 -28.76 9.64
N GLY A 30 11.60 -28.93 10.85
CA GLY A 30 11.07 -28.30 12.06
C GLY A 30 11.30 -26.79 12.02
N LEU A 31 12.51 -26.32 11.66
CA LEU A 31 12.81 -24.90 11.50
C LEU A 31 11.97 -24.27 10.39
N ARG A 32 11.80 -24.96 9.26
CA ARG A 32 10.94 -24.50 8.17
C ARG A 32 9.47 -24.38 8.59
N SER A 33 8.96 -25.32 9.36
CA SER A 33 7.60 -25.24 9.91
C SER A 33 7.45 -24.11 10.91
N ILE A 34 8.48 -23.83 11.71
CA ILE A 34 8.50 -22.66 12.62
C ILE A 34 8.44 -21.37 11.82
N ALA A 35 9.26 -21.21 10.77
CA ALA A 35 9.25 -20.00 9.96
C ALA A 35 7.88 -19.78 9.28
N LEU A 36 7.27 -20.84 8.75
CA LEU A 36 5.93 -20.77 8.16
C LEU A 36 4.90 -20.33 9.21
N SER A 37 4.96 -20.90 10.43
CA SER A 37 4.08 -20.51 11.52
C SER A 37 4.29 -19.05 11.96
N GLN A 38 5.54 -18.53 11.94
CA GLN A 38 5.77 -17.11 12.21
C GLN A 38 5.22 -16.21 11.10
N ALA A 39 5.29 -16.64 9.83
CA ALA A 39 4.65 -15.92 8.72
C ALA A 39 3.11 -15.87 8.90
N GLU A 40 2.48 -16.97 9.34
CA GLU A 40 1.05 -16.99 9.66
C GLU A 40 0.69 -16.02 10.80
N ILE A 41 1.54 -15.91 11.82
CA ILE A 41 1.35 -14.94 12.91
C ILE A 41 1.40 -13.51 12.37
N ILE A 42 2.36 -13.19 11.49
CA ILE A 42 2.43 -11.86 10.85
C ILE A 42 1.11 -11.55 10.12
N ALA A 43 0.64 -12.46 9.26
CA ALA A 43 -0.60 -12.26 8.52
C ALA A 43 -1.80 -12.07 9.46
N ASN A 44 -1.89 -12.86 10.53
CA ASN A 44 -2.95 -12.74 11.53
C ASN A 44 -2.89 -11.42 12.31
N ASP A 45 -1.68 -10.92 12.64
CA ASP A 45 -1.50 -9.65 13.32
C ASP A 45 -1.99 -8.49 12.46
N PHE A 46 -1.66 -8.47 11.15
CA PHE A 46 -2.18 -7.48 10.21
C PHE A 46 -3.70 -7.55 10.03
N ASN A 47 -4.25 -8.76 9.88
CA ASN A 47 -5.71 -8.98 9.78
C ASN A 47 -6.42 -8.49 11.04
N THR A 48 -5.88 -8.80 12.23
CA THR A 48 -6.46 -8.39 13.51
C THR A 48 -6.43 -6.86 13.65
N LEU A 49 -5.32 -6.23 13.28
CA LEU A 49 -5.21 -4.78 13.34
C LEU A 49 -6.17 -4.11 12.36
N ASN A 50 -6.32 -4.63 11.13
CA ASN A 50 -7.33 -4.14 10.19
C ASN A 50 -8.74 -4.29 10.75
N GLY A 51 -9.07 -5.43 11.35
CA GLY A 51 -10.37 -5.64 12.02
C GLY A 51 -10.64 -4.65 13.16
N ASN A 52 -9.60 -4.21 13.88
CA ASN A 52 -9.72 -3.15 14.89
C ASN A 52 -10.05 -1.80 14.24
N PHE A 53 -9.45 -1.45 13.09
CA PHE A 53 -9.82 -0.26 12.33
C PHE A 53 -11.28 -0.30 11.86
N ASP A 54 -11.76 -1.44 11.36
CA ASP A 54 -13.16 -1.62 10.96
C ASP A 54 -14.11 -1.40 12.14
N GLN A 55 -13.75 -1.88 13.33
CA GLN A 55 -14.55 -1.67 14.53
C GLN A 55 -14.56 -0.22 14.98
N LEU A 56 -13.41 0.48 14.90
CA LEU A 56 -13.32 1.90 15.22
C LEU A 56 -14.13 2.75 14.26
N GLU A 57 -14.08 2.46 12.96
CA GLU A 57 -14.87 3.17 11.95
C GLU A 57 -16.38 2.98 12.16
N LYS A 58 -16.82 1.75 12.40
CA LYS A 58 -18.24 1.46 12.73
C LYS A 58 -18.69 2.16 14.00
N SER A 59 -17.85 2.16 15.05
CA SER A 59 -18.15 2.87 16.29
C SER A 59 -18.26 4.38 16.07
N THR A 60 -17.31 4.96 15.32
CA THR A 60 -17.31 6.40 15.02
C THR A 60 -18.52 6.80 14.17
N ASN A 61 -18.89 5.99 13.17
CA ASN A 61 -20.11 6.20 12.38
C ASN A 61 -21.37 6.15 13.26
N GLY A 62 -21.44 5.21 14.20
CA GLY A 62 -22.54 5.14 15.18
C GLY A 62 -22.61 6.38 16.08
N GLU A 63 -21.47 6.92 16.52
CA GLU A 63 -21.41 8.15 17.30
C GLU A 63 -21.85 9.38 16.48
N ILE A 64 -21.44 9.48 15.21
CA ILE A 64 -21.89 10.52 14.28
C ILE A 64 -23.40 10.49 14.11
N GLU A 65 -24.01 9.31 13.96
CA GLU A 65 -25.45 9.14 13.85
C GLU A 65 -26.19 9.56 15.13
N GLN A 66 -25.66 9.20 16.30
CA GLN A 66 -26.20 9.61 17.59
C GLN A 66 -26.16 11.15 17.77
N ILE A 67 -25.03 11.79 17.39
CA ILE A 67 -24.90 13.25 17.45
C ILE A 67 -25.90 13.92 16.48
N ALA A 68 -26.03 13.42 15.24
CA ALA A 68 -26.99 13.94 14.26
C ALA A 68 -28.44 13.81 14.76
N SER A 69 -28.77 12.69 15.40
CA SER A 69 -30.08 12.49 16.05
C SER A 69 -30.29 13.47 17.19
N LYS A 70 -29.30 13.72 18.03
CA LYS A 70 -29.38 14.67 19.15
C LYS A 70 -29.55 16.11 18.67
N ILE A 71 -28.83 16.52 17.63
CA ILE A 71 -29.01 17.83 16.97
C ILE A 71 -30.48 17.96 16.48
N SER A 72 -31.01 16.92 15.87
CA SER A 72 -32.40 16.91 15.37
C SER A 72 -33.43 17.01 16.50
N GLN A 73 -33.20 16.32 17.63
CA GLN A 73 -34.10 16.41 18.80
C GLN A 73 -34.09 17.83 19.40
N ILE A 74 -32.91 18.44 19.55
CA ILE A 74 -32.79 19.81 20.06
C ILE A 74 -33.46 20.80 19.10
N SER A 75 -33.36 20.61 17.78
CA SER A 75 -34.07 21.40 16.77
C SER A 75 -35.60 21.39 16.99
N LEU A 76 -36.16 20.18 17.18
CA LEU A 76 -37.57 20.00 17.46
C LEU A 76 -38.03 20.71 18.74
N GLU A 77 -37.22 20.60 19.81
CA GLU A 77 -37.51 21.25 21.10
C GLU A 77 -37.48 22.78 21.01
N ILE A 78 -36.46 23.34 20.34
CA ILE A 78 -36.35 24.79 20.10
C ILE A 78 -37.55 25.30 19.30
N ALA A 79 -37.94 24.60 18.21
CA ALA A 79 -39.09 24.96 17.41
C ALA A 79 -40.39 24.95 18.21
N LYS A 80 -40.55 23.96 19.11
CA LYS A 80 -41.70 23.88 20.02
C LYS A 80 -41.74 25.04 21.01
N ILE A 81 -40.57 25.43 21.57
CA ILE A 81 -40.50 26.58 22.47
C ILE A 81 -40.79 27.88 21.68
N ASN A 82 -40.31 28.02 20.47
CA ASN A 82 -40.63 29.17 19.61
C ASN A 82 -42.13 29.30 19.38
N ASP A 83 -42.85 28.21 19.12
CA ASP A 83 -44.30 28.19 18.99
C ASP A 83 -45.01 28.63 20.30
N GLN A 84 -44.53 28.12 21.43
CA GLN A 84 -45.09 28.52 22.76
C GLN A 84 -44.85 30.01 23.05
N VAL A 85 -43.66 30.54 22.72
CA VAL A 85 -43.33 31.97 22.87
C VAL A 85 -44.27 32.83 21.98
N LEU A 86 -44.50 32.39 20.73
CA LEU A 86 -45.40 33.09 19.80
C LEU A 86 -46.86 33.10 20.31
N GLN A 87 -47.35 31.95 20.83
CA GLN A 87 -48.69 31.83 21.40
C GLN A 87 -48.87 32.69 22.67
N ASN A 88 -47.91 32.70 23.59
CA ASN A 88 -47.94 33.49 24.81
C ASN A 88 -47.91 35.00 24.57
N LYS A 89 -47.28 35.47 23.52
CA LYS A 89 -47.25 36.89 23.15
C LYS A 89 -48.66 37.42 22.73
N ASN A 90 -49.50 36.55 22.23
CA ASN A 90 -50.89 36.90 21.86
C ASN A 90 -51.82 36.96 23.06
N LEU A 91 -51.40 36.51 24.25
CA LEU A 91 -52.13 36.57 25.50
C LEU A 91 -51.68 37.84 26.25
N THR A 92 -52.40 38.94 26.10
CA THR A 92 -52.11 40.34 26.46
C THR A 92 -51.89 40.66 27.94
N VAL A 93 -51.66 39.71 28.86
CA VAL A 93 -51.67 39.97 30.34
C VAL A 93 -50.42 39.43 31.07
N ALA A 94 -49.62 38.60 30.49
CA ALA A 94 -48.44 38.06 31.15
C ALA A 94 -47.13 38.63 30.51
N GLY A 95 -46.18 39.03 31.36
CA GLY A 95 -44.82 39.42 30.94
C GLY A 95 -44.15 38.36 30.04
N GLN A 96 -42.95 38.65 29.56
CA GLN A 96 -42.20 37.68 28.74
C GLN A 96 -42.12 36.32 29.47
N PRO A 97 -42.28 35.20 28.80
CA PRO A 97 -42.21 33.85 29.41
C PRO A 97 -40.71 33.48 29.61
N ASN A 98 -40.09 34.11 30.64
CA ASN A 98 -38.65 33.97 30.87
C ASN A 98 -38.20 32.52 31.03
N ASP A 99 -39.01 31.66 31.67
CA ASP A 99 -38.74 30.24 31.83
C ASP A 99 -38.59 29.51 30.47
N LEU A 100 -39.37 29.89 29.47
CA LEU A 100 -39.27 29.34 28.11
C LEU A 100 -38.04 29.86 27.37
N LEU A 101 -37.72 31.15 27.56
CA LEU A 101 -36.52 31.75 26.98
C LEU A 101 -35.27 31.13 27.58
N ASP A 102 -35.19 30.98 28.91
CA ASP A 102 -34.06 30.34 29.61
C ASP A 102 -33.90 28.90 29.15
N LYS A 103 -34.98 28.13 29.02
CA LYS A 103 -34.94 26.76 28.52
C LYS A 103 -34.45 26.70 27.06
N ARG A 104 -34.86 27.66 26.22
CA ARG A 104 -34.41 27.76 24.83
C ARG A 104 -32.91 28.07 24.76
N ASP A 105 -32.44 28.99 25.58
CA ASP A 105 -31.01 29.37 25.62
C ASP A 105 -30.16 28.22 26.13
N GLN A 106 -30.67 27.43 27.09
CA GLN A 106 -30.02 26.19 27.52
C GLN A 106 -29.91 25.15 26.38
N LEU A 107 -30.96 24.98 25.56
CA LEU A 107 -30.96 24.09 24.40
C LEU A 107 -29.97 24.58 23.33
N VAL A 108 -29.88 25.88 23.08
CA VAL A 108 -28.89 26.47 22.17
C VAL A 108 -27.46 26.24 22.68
N SER A 109 -27.26 26.41 23.98
CA SER A 109 -25.95 26.11 24.59
C SER A 109 -25.59 24.62 24.44
N GLN A 110 -26.53 23.71 24.71
CA GLN A 110 -26.35 22.28 24.50
C GLN A 110 -26.09 21.93 23.02
N LEU A 111 -26.77 22.59 22.07
CA LEU A 111 -26.52 22.42 20.65
C LEU A 111 -25.10 22.83 20.27
N GLY A 112 -24.57 23.89 20.92
CA GLY A 112 -23.20 24.37 20.73
C GLY A 112 -22.11 23.37 21.08
N GLU A 113 -22.39 22.36 21.91
CA GLU A 113 -21.46 21.25 22.19
C GLU A 113 -21.31 20.32 20.96
N TYR A 114 -22.37 20.16 20.18
CA TYR A 114 -22.41 19.25 19.04
C TYR A 114 -21.99 19.89 17.71
N THR A 115 -22.30 21.17 17.53
CA THR A 115 -22.03 21.92 16.29
C THR A 115 -21.87 23.40 16.55
N SER A 116 -21.22 24.17 15.68
CA SER A 116 -21.24 25.64 15.81
C SER A 116 -22.65 26.19 15.51
N VAL A 117 -23.07 27.14 16.35
CA VAL A 117 -24.44 27.66 16.34
C VAL A 117 -24.43 29.18 16.16
N ASN A 118 -25.28 29.67 15.26
CA ASN A 118 -25.61 31.08 15.13
C ASN A 118 -27.13 31.26 15.27
N THR A 119 -27.57 32.28 16.03
CA THR A 119 -28.97 32.54 16.27
C THR A 119 -29.36 33.94 15.86
N ILE A 120 -30.54 34.10 15.31
CA ILE A 120 -31.19 35.39 15.01
C ILE A 120 -32.59 35.36 15.59
N GLN A 121 -32.93 36.38 16.41
CA GLN A 121 -34.24 36.54 16.99
C GLN A 121 -35.00 37.61 16.23
N ASP A 122 -36.26 37.32 15.90
CA ASP A 122 -37.15 38.31 15.25
C ASP A 122 -37.85 39.22 16.28
N ALA A 123 -38.61 40.22 15.80
CA ALA A 123 -39.36 41.16 16.61
C ALA A 123 -40.47 40.47 17.45
N ASN A 124 -40.84 39.23 17.12
CA ASN A 124 -41.85 38.44 17.82
C ASN A 124 -41.21 37.55 18.90
N GLY A 125 -39.89 37.59 19.06
CA GLY A 125 -39.19 36.74 20.02
C GLY A 125 -38.94 35.32 19.51
N VAL A 126 -39.26 35.04 18.23
CA VAL A 126 -39.01 33.73 17.59
C VAL A 126 -37.54 33.66 17.15
N MET A 127 -36.88 32.58 17.49
CA MET A 127 -35.49 32.37 17.20
C MET A 127 -35.28 31.48 15.96
N THR A 128 -34.53 31.96 15.00
CA THR A 128 -33.98 31.15 13.91
C THR A 128 -32.59 30.66 14.36
N VAL A 129 -32.34 29.36 14.20
CA VAL A 129 -31.06 28.72 14.56
C VAL A 129 -30.43 28.19 13.30
N MET A 130 -29.16 28.57 13.11
CA MET A 130 -28.30 28.12 12.03
C MET A 130 -27.09 27.37 12.61
N ILE A 131 -26.65 26.34 11.89
CA ILE A 131 -25.48 25.53 12.23
C ILE A 131 -24.39 25.66 11.19
N GLY A 132 -23.14 25.43 11.62
CA GLY A 132 -21.99 25.48 10.73
C GLY A 132 -21.85 26.83 10.02
N ASN A 133 -21.68 26.80 8.71
CA ASN A 133 -21.53 27.96 7.84
C ASN A 133 -22.85 28.62 7.41
N GLY A 134 -23.91 28.48 8.22
CA GLY A 134 -25.20 29.14 7.99
C GLY A 134 -26.35 28.24 7.50
N ALA A 135 -26.20 26.92 7.59
CA ALA A 135 -27.29 26.00 7.31
C ALA A 135 -28.39 26.17 8.35
N THR A 136 -29.62 26.55 7.94
CA THR A 136 -30.75 26.79 8.85
C THR A 136 -31.26 25.48 9.42
N LEU A 137 -31.16 25.30 10.74
CA LEU A 137 -31.64 24.13 11.48
C LEU A 137 -33.07 24.35 12.02
N VAL A 138 -33.39 25.56 12.50
CA VAL A 138 -34.71 25.94 12.93
C VAL A 138 -35.12 27.24 12.24
N ALA A 139 -36.18 27.17 11.45
CA ALA A 139 -36.73 28.33 10.75
C ALA A 139 -38.03 28.76 11.44
N GLY A 140 -37.92 29.64 12.42
CA GLY A 140 -39.07 30.03 13.23
C GLY A 140 -39.65 28.85 14.05
N ILE A 141 -40.85 28.43 13.73
CA ILE A 141 -41.51 27.27 14.35
C ILE A 141 -41.30 25.97 13.57
N THR A 142 -40.54 26.00 12.48
CA THR A 142 -40.29 24.84 11.63
C THR A 142 -38.94 24.25 11.94
N PRO A 143 -38.85 23.04 12.53
CA PRO A 143 -37.59 22.34 12.73
C PRO A 143 -37.17 21.61 11.45
N LEU A 144 -35.87 21.55 11.23
CA LEU A 144 -35.25 20.68 10.24
C LEU A 144 -34.46 19.58 10.99
N THR A 145 -34.21 18.46 10.33
CA THR A 145 -33.51 17.32 10.90
C THR A 145 -32.20 17.04 10.18
N VAL A 146 -31.17 16.71 10.93
CA VAL A 146 -29.91 16.23 10.41
C VAL A 146 -29.96 14.70 10.38
N THR A 147 -29.60 14.12 9.26
CA THR A 147 -29.52 12.67 9.09
C THR A 147 -28.20 12.27 8.43
N VAL A 148 -27.81 11.03 8.66
CA VAL A 148 -26.65 10.40 8.04
C VAL A 148 -27.09 9.74 6.73
N GLN A 149 -26.28 9.88 5.70
CA GLN A 149 -26.41 9.22 4.40
C GLN A 149 -25.18 8.38 4.14
N SER A 150 -25.33 7.23 3.48
CA SER A 150 -24.22 6.45 2.97
C SER A 150 -23.30 7.30 2.10
N GLY A 151 -21.99 7.11 2.23
CA GLY A 151 -21.01 7.77 1.38
C GLY A 151 -21.05 7.26 -0.06
N ASP A 152 -20.40 8.00 -0.94
CA ASP A 152 -20.21 7.67 -2.35
C ASP A 152 -18.84 8.20 -2.78
N PRO A 153 -17.92 7.36 -3.29
CA PRO A 153 -18.10 5.95 -3.65
C PRO A 153 -17.95 4.95 -2.50
N ASP A 154 -17.47 5.37 -1.33
CA ASP A 154 -17.27 4.51 -0.17
C ASP A 154 -18.49 4.61 0.79
N PRO A 155 -19.30 3.55 0.92
CA PRO A 155 -20.48 3.57 1.79
C PRO A 155 -20.18 3.83 3.27
N LEU A 156 -18.98 3.52 3.74
CA LEU A 156 -18.54 3.70 5.13
C LEU A 156 -18.15 5.15 5.44
N GLN A 157 -17.78 5.93 4.44
CA GLN A 157 -17.57 7.37 4.56
C GLN A 157 -18.91 8.12 4.55
N THR A 158 -19.73 7.89 5.58
CA THR A 158 -21.05 8.50 5.70
C THR A 158 -20.99 10.01 5.67
N LYS A 159 -21.99 10.64 5.03
CA LYS A 159 -22.14 12.09 4.88
C LYS A 159 -23.38 12.58 5.63
N LEU A 160 -23.38 13.84 6.01
CA LEU A 160 -24.50 14.47 6.68
C LEU A 160 -25.37 15.24 5.69
N GLN A 161 -26.68 15.19 5.93
CA GLN A 161 -27.67 15.96 5.17
C GLN A 161 -28.71 16.58 6.09
N LEU A 162 -29.17 17.77 5.72
CA LEU A 162 -30.27 18.46 6.34
C LEU A 162 -31.54 18.16 5.56
N ASN A 163 -32.55 17.61 6.24
CA ASN A 163 -33.84 17.33 5.63
C ASN A 163 -34.79 18.51 5.85
N SER A 164 -35.35 19.03 4.77
CA SER A 164 -36.39 20.05 4.76
C SER A 164 -37.62 19.56 4.02
N ARG A 165 -38.75 20.30 4.13
CA ARG A 165 -39.96 20.00 3.36
C ARG A 165 -39.72 20.06 1.83
N ASN A 166 -38.74 20.83 1.39
CA ASN A 166 -38.43 21.08 -0.02
C ASN A 166 -37.31 20.18 -0.56
N GLY A 167 -36.81 19.23 0.23
CA GLY A 167 -35.75 18.31 -0.18
C GLY A 167 -34.63 18.19 0.83
N LYS A 168 -33.56 17.51 0.43
CA LYS A 168 -32.40 17.22 1.23
C LYS A 168 -31.23 18.09 0.76
N VAL A 169 -30.49 18.67 1.69
CA VAL A 169 -29.29 19.49 1.42
C VAL A 169 -28.09 18.84 2.11
N ALA A 170 -27.03 18.57 1.34
CA ALA A 170 -25.77 18.06 1.89
C ALA A 170 -25.15 19.09 2.85
N LEU A 171 -24.66 18.62 3.99
CA LEU A 171 -23.92 19.44 4.94
C LEU A 171 -22.43 19.17 4.77
N ASP A 172 -21.64 20.23 4.70
CA ASP A 172 -20.18 20.16 4.74
C ASP A 172 -19.73 19.91 6.18
N GLY A 173 -19.34 18.65 6.47
CA GLY A 173 -18.98 18.21 7.81
C GLY A 173 -17.84 19.02 8.42
N ALA A 174 -16.84 19.41 7.64
CA ALA A 174 -15.71 20.19 8.10
C ALA A 174 -16.10 21.60 8.62
N LYS A 175 -17.20 22.14 8.10
CA LYS A 175 -17.70 23.49 8.48
C LYS A 175 -18.73 23.47 9.61
N LEU A 176 -19.12 22.30 10.08
CA LEU A 176 -20.11 22.20 11.14
C LEU A 176 -19.57 22.60 12.51
N GLY A 177 -18.28 22.39 12.79
CA GLY A 177 -17.70 22.63 14.11
C GLY A 177 -18.23 21.66 15.18
N GLY A 178 -17.78 21.85 16.43
CA GLY A 178 -18.22 21.05 17.57
C GLY A 178 -17.84 19.57 17.48
N ALA A 179 -18.53 18.75 18.29
CA ALA A 179 -18.23 17.32 18.38
C ALA A 179 -18.44 16.56 17.06
N ILE A 180 -19.43 16.98 16.24
CA ILE A 180 -19.72 16.28 14.98
C ILE A 180 -18.60 16.45 13.95
N ALA A 181 -18.05 17.65 13.81
CA ALA A 181 -16.91 17.89 12.90
C ALA A 181 -15.66 17.14 13.35
N ALA A 182 -15.39 17.15 14.68
CA ALA A 182 -14.24 16.41 15.21
C ALA A 182 -14.32 14.89 14.97
N LYS A 183 -15.54 14.31 15.02
CA LYS A 183 -15.75 12.88 14.72
C LYS A 183 -15.58 12.56 13.23
N LEU A 184 -16.04 13.44 12.36
CA LEU A 184 -15.83 13.31 10.91
C LEU A 184 -14.33 13.43 10.56
N GLU A 185 -13.64 14.45 11.11
CA GLU A 185 -12.20 14.64 10.94
C GLU A 185 -11.41 13.42 11.45
N TYR A 186 -11.75 12.91 12.65
CA TYR A 186 -11.11 11.71 13.18
C TYR A 186 -11.25 10.51 12.23
N ARG A 187 -12.45 10.29 11.66
CA ARG A 187 -12.71 9.17 10.73
C ARG A 187 -12.00 9.37 9.40
N ASP A 188 -12.16 10.55 8.77
CA ASP A 188 -11.77 10.79 7.39
C ASP A 188 -10.28 11.13 7.24
N GLU A 189 -9.67 11.74 8.28
CA GLU A 189 -8.26 12.15 8.26
C GLU A 189 -7.38 11.17 9.03
N HIS A 190 -7.66 10.97 10.32
CA HIS A 190 -6.75 10.23 11.19
C HIS A 190 -6.87 8.72 11.05
N LEU A 191 -8.11 8.20 11.07
CA LEU A 191 -8.35 6.76 11.02
C LEU A 191 -8.02 6.18 9.63
N LEU A 192 -8.46 6.87 8.58
CA LEU A 192 -8.19 6.48 7.19
C LEU A 192 -6.69 6.47 6.91
N LYS A 193 -5.97 7.52 7.31
CA LYS A 193 -4.53 7.62 7.11
C LYS A 193 -3.77 6.52 7.87
N ALA A 194 -4.12 6.28 9.14
CA ALA A 194 -3.50 5.21 9.92
C ALA A 194 -3.73 3.83 9.32
N ARG A 195 -4.95 3.56 8.80
CA ARG A 195 -5.26 2.31 8.07
C ARG A 195 -4.42 2.19 6.80
N SER A 196 -4.30 3.27 6.01
CA SER A 196 -3.51 3.27 4.79
C SER A 196 -2.02 3.00 5.06
N GLU A 197 -1.46 3.51 6.17
CA GLU A 197 -0.08 3.21 6.57
C GLU A 197 0.12 1.73 6.91
N ILE A 198 -0.82 1.10 7.62
CA ILE A 198 -0.77 -0.33 7.92
C ILE A 198 -0.93 -1.17 6.65
N ASN A 199 -1.82 -0.79 5.75
CA ASN A 199 -1.98 -1.44 4.45
C ASN A 199 -0.69 -1.31 3.62
N ARG A 200 -0.05 -0.15 3.62
CA ARG A 200 1.24 0.07 2.93
C ARG A 200 2.35 -0.81 3.50
N LEU A 201 2.41 -0.95 4.82
CA LEU A 201 3.39 -1.83 5.46
C LEU A 201 3.15 -3.29 5.09
N ALA A 202 1.90 -3.76 5.12
CA ALA A 202 1.53 -5.12 4.72
C ALA A 202 1.88 -5.39 3.25
N LEU A 203 1.59 -4.42 2.36
CA LEU A 203 1.92 -4.46 0.94
C LEU A 203 3.44 -4.63 0.73
N ALA A 204 4.22 -3.77 1.40
CA ALA A 204 5.68 -3.77 1.25
C ALA A 204 6.32 -5.07 1.78
N ILE A 205 5.87 -5.57 2.92
CA ILE A 205 6.38 -6.83 3.50
C ILE A 205 6.02 -8.01 2.59
N SER A 206 4.76 -8.08 2.11
CA SER A 206 4.33 -9.17 1.23
C SER A 206 5.17 -9.22 -0.03
N GLU A 207 5.32 -8.09 -0.72
CA GLU A 207 6.07 -8.02 -1.98
C GLU A 207 7.55 -8.32 -1.78
N THR A 208 8.19 -7.71 -0.77
CA THR A 208 9.63 -7.93 -0.51
C THR A 208 9.93 -9.40 -0.21
N LEU A 209 9.10 -10.06 0.61
CA LEU A 209 9.30 -11.45 0.96
C LEU A 209 8.95 -12.39 -0.19
N ASN A 210 7.92 -12.10 -0.97
CA ASN A 210 7.58 -12.87 -2.18
C ASN A 210 8.69 -12.77 -3.22
N GLN A 211 9.22 -11.58 -3.48
CA GLN A 211 10.36 -11.39 -4.39
C GLN A 211 11.61 -12.15 -3.92
N ALA A 212 11.97 -12.04 -2.64
CA ALA A 212 13.11 -12.76 -2.09
C ALA A 212 12.92 -14.29 -2.15
N GLN A 213 11.69 -14.76 -1.91
CA GLN A 213 11.31 -16.16 -2.02
C GLN A 213 11.46 -16.67 -3.48
N SER A 214 11.01 -15.89 -4.46
CA SER A 214 11.04 -16.27 -5.88
C SER A 214 12.45 -16.39 -6.47
N GLN A 215 13.46 -15.79 -5.83
CA GLN A 215 14.86 -15.87 -6.28
C GLN A 215 15.54 -17.19 -5.91
N GLY A 216 14.94 -17.98 -5.03
CA GLY A 216 15.48 -19.24 -4.55
C GLY A 216 14.76 -20.48 -5.07
N LEU A 217 15.30 -21.63 -4.67
CA LEU A 217 14.72 -22.95 -4.90
C LEU A 217 14.27 -23.57 -3.59
N ASP A 218 13.11 -24.22 -3.62
CA ASP A 218 12.57 -24.98 -2.52
C ASP A 218 13.19 -26.39 -2.40
N LEU A 219 12.76 -27.20 -1.44
CA LEU A 219 13.30 -28.56 -1.27
C LEU A 219 12.93 -29.53 -2.42
N GLU A 220 11.93 -29.17 -3.24
CA GLU A 220 11.50 -29.95 -4.41
C GLU A 220 12.12 -29.42 -5.72
N THR A 221 13.14 -28.55 -5.61
CA THR A 221 13.85 -27.91 -6.74
C THR A 221 12.98 -26.98 -7.60
N GLN A 222 11.85 -26.54 -7.06
CA GLN A 222 10.98 -25.60 -7.73
C GLN A 222 11.35 -24.16 -7.33
N GLN A 223 11.07 -23.22 -8.20
CA GLN A 223 11.15 -21.80 -7.86
C GLN A 223 10.28 -21.50 -6.65
N GLY A 224 10.79 -20.69 -5.73
CA GLY A 224 10.01 -20.24 -4.58
C GLY A 224 8.72 -19.57 -5.01
N ARG A 225 7.60 -20.12 -4.52
CA ARG A 225 6.27 -19.52 -4.71
C ARG A 225 6.07 -18.42 -3.69
N ASP A 226 5.12 -17.55 -3.93
CA ASP A 226 4.77 -16.50 -2.98
C ASP A 226 4.59 -17.05 -1.57
N LEU A 227 5.22 -16.40 -0.59
CA LEU A 227 5.00 -16.71 0.82
C LEU A 227 3.68 -16.13 1.31
N PHE A 228 3.39 -14.89 0.92
CA PHE A 228 2.14 -14.19 1.21
C PHE A 228 1.29 -14.01 -0.04
N THR A 229 0.04 -13.60 0.16
CA THR A 229 -0.86 -13.24 -0.96
C THR A 229 -0.15 -12.32 -1.94
N ASP A 230 -0.21 -12.65 -3.23
CA ASP A 230 0.29 -11.79 -4.31
C ASP A 230 -0.38 -10.42 -4.22
N VAL A 231 0.46 -9.38 -4.13
CA VAL A 231 0.01 -7.98 -4.01
C VAL A 231 -0.80 -7.53 -5.22
N ASN A 232 -0.67 -8.22 -6.35
CA ASN A 232 -1.43 -8.02 -7.58
C ASN A 232 -2.46 -9.11 -7.84
N SER A 233 -2.86 -9.86 -6.82
CA SER A 233 -4.02 -10.76 -6.93
C SER A 233 -5.26 -10.00 -7.40
N SER A 234 -6.11 -10.64 -8.20
CA SER A 234 -7.30 -10.00 -8.78
C SER A 234 -8.22 -9.36 -7.75
N ALA A 235 -8.30 -9.93 -6.54
CA ALA A 235 -9.09 -9.37 -5.44
C ALA A 235 -8.51 -8.04 -4.94
N LEU A 236 -7.17 -7.95 -4.75
CA LEU A 236 -6.51 -6.72 -4.35
C LEU A 236 -6.56 -5.66 -5.44
N GLN A 237 -6.27 -6.02 -6.69
CA GLN A 237 -6.34 -5.09 -7.81
C GLN A 237 -7.72 -4.43 -7.94
N ALA A 238 -8.82 -5.22 -7.85
CA ALA A 238 -10.18 -4.71 -7.94
C ALA A 238 -10.57 -3.86 -6.72
N SER A 239 -10.10 -4.22 -5.52
CA SER A 239 -10.47 -3.52 -4.27
C SER A 239 -9.89 -2.11 -4.16
N ARG A 240 -8.87 -1.80 -4.94
CA ARG A 240 -8.20 -0.48 -4.95
C ARG A 240 -8.96 0.58 -5.75
N VAL A 241 -10.03 0.20 -6.45
CA VAL A 241 -10.82 1.09 -7.31
C VAL A 241 -12.27 1.12 -6.86
N LEU A 242 -12.75 2.30 -6.51
CA LEU A 242 -14.14 2.54 -6.10
C LEU A 242 -14.82 3.47 -7.11
N GLY A 243 -15.78 2.95 -7.87
CA GLY A 243 -16.58 3.74 -8.82
C GLY A 243 -17.70 4.51 -8.12
N TYR A 244 -17.93 5.75 -8.53
CA TYR A 244 -19.06 6.55 -8.03
C TYR A 244 -20.41 6.02 -8.55
N SER A 245 -21.43 6.13 -7.73
CA SER A 245 -22.80 5.67 -8.09
C SER A 245 -23.42 6.48 -9.24
N ALA A 246 -22.94 7.69 -9.48
CA ALA A 246 -23.35 8.55 -10.57
C ALA A 246 -22.68 8.22 -11.92
N ASN A 247 -21.72 7.32 -11.95
CA ASN A 247 -21.09 6.88 -13.20
C ASN A 247 -22.16 6.29 -14.13
N SER A 248 -22.13 6.70 -15.38
CA SER A 248 -23.07 6.26 -16.42
C SER A 248 -22.45 5.32 -17.45
N GLY A 249 -21.11 5.23 -17.48
CA GLY A 249 -20.37 4.27 -18.28
C GLY A 249 -20.39 2.86 -17.70
N THR A 250 -19.79 1.94 -18.42
CA THR A 250 -19.71 0.51 -18.06
C THR A 250 -18.30 0.08 -17.67
N LEU A 251 -17.37 1.03 -17.54
CA LEU A 251 -15.97 0.74 -17.24
C LEU A 251 -15.83 -0.01 -15.91
N SER A 252 -15.17 -1.15 -15.97
CA SER A 252 -14.54 -1.82 -14.83
C SER A 252 -13.05 -1.57 -14.90
N ALA A 253 -12.45 -1.20 -13.78
CA ALA A 253 -11.04 -0.88 -13.71
C ALA A 253 -10.37 -1.58 -12.52
N SER A 254 -9.05 -1.67 -12.56
CA SER A 254 -8.22 -2.24 -11.51
C SER A 254 -6.93 -1.45 -11.35
N VAL A 255 -6.25 -1.63 -10.21
CA VAL A 255 -4.94 -1.01 -9.96
C VAL A 255 -3.91 -2.09 -9.68
N ASN A 256 -2.86 -2.09 -10.50
CA ASN A 256 -1.70 -2.96 -10.38
C ASN A 256 -0.55 -2.20 -9.71
N ILE A 257 0.14 -2.81 -8.76
CA ILE A 257 1.33 -2.23 -8.12
C ILE A 257 2.56 -2.64 -8.94
N THR A 258 3.36 -1.68 -9.34
CA THR A 258 4.59 -1.88 -10.10
C THR A 258 5.85 -1.65 -9.28
N ASP A 259 5.78 -0.78 -8.28
CA ASP A 259 6.88 -0.49 -7.36
C ASP A 259 6.36 -0.11 -5.98
N VAL A 260 6.42 -1.03 -5.03
CA VAL A 260 5.92 -0.82 -3.66
C VAL A 260 6.63 0.31 -2.91
N SER A 261 7.88 0.63 -3.28
CA SER A 261 8.68 1.69 -2.64
C SER A 261 8.15 3.08 -2.94
N LEU A 262 7.45 3.25 -4.05
CA LEU A 262 6.88 4.51 -4.52
C LEU A 262 5.40 4.68 -4.13
N VAL A 263 4.73 3.61 -3.68
CA VAL A 263 3.29 3.66 -3.36
C VAL A 263 3.03 4.55 -2.15
N PRO A 264 2.27 5.65 -2.32
CA PRO A 264 1.90 6.53 -1.21
C PRO A 264 0.67 5.99 -0.45
N THR A 265 0.38 6.62 0.68
CA THR A 265 -0.86 6.41 1.45
C THR A 265 -2.00 7.30 1.01
N ASP A 266 -1.76 8.14 0.02
CA ASP A 266 -2.73 9.10 -0.51
C ASP A 266 -3.88 8.42 -1.25
N GLU A 267 -5.03 9.11 -1.25
CA GLU A 267 -6.18 8.79 -2.06
C GLU A 267 -6.15 9.63 -3.34
N PHE A 268 -6.44 9.01 -4.49
CA PHE A 268 -6.52 9.69 -5.77
C PHE A 268 -7.95 9.61 -6.31
N GLU A 269 -8.33 10.60 -7.12
CA GLU A 269 -9.52 10.53 -7.96
C GLU A 269 -9.11 10.52 -9.42
N ILE A 270 -9.58 9.53 -10.17
CA ILE A 270 -9.47 9.50 -11.63
C ILE A 270 -10.81 9.92 -12.21
N LYS A 271 -10.82 10.97 -13.03
CA LYS A 271 -11.98 11.46 -13.74
C LYS A 271 -11.76 11.32 -15.24
N PHE A 272 -12.75 10.81 -15.97
CA PHE A 272 -12.76 10.83 -17.42
C PHE A 272 -13.42 12.11 -17.94
N ASP A 273 -12.70 12.91 -18.74
CA ASP A 273 -13.20 14.20 -19.25
C ASP A 273 -13.95 14.09 -20.60
N GLY A 274 -14.04 12.88 -21.14
CA GLY A 274 -14.63 12.59 -22.44
C GLY A 274 -13.58 12.21 -23.50
N THR A 275 -12.29 12.37 -23.18
CA THR A 275 -11.14 12.02 -24.02
C THR A 275 -10.06 11.34 -23.19
N ASP A 276 -9.62 12.00 -22.12
CA ASP A 276 -8.49 11.61 -21.28
C ASP A 276 -8.92 11.27 -19.85
N TYR A 277 -8.10 10.47 -19.17
CA TYR A 277 -8.17 10.31 -17.72
C TYR A 277 -7.32 11.35 -17.01
N LEU A 278 -7.95 12.11 -16.15
CA LEU A 278 -7.31 13.09 -15.26
C LEU A 278 -7.25 12.53 -13.86
N MET A 279 -6.04 12.27 -13.35
CA MET A 279 -5.82 11.80 -11.98
C MET A 279 -5.46 12.98 -11.09
N SER A 280 -6.19 13.17 -10.00
CA SER A 280 -5.93 14.16 -8.96
C SER A 280 -5.61 13.49 -7.63
N ASN A 281 -4.53 13.93 -6.97
CA ASN A 281 -4.21 13.55 -5.59
C ASN A 281 -5.11 14.36 -4.65
N LYS A 282 -5.87 13.70 -3.79
CA LYS A 282 -6.81 14.36 -2.87
C LYS A 282 -6.13 15.05 -1.69
N THR A 283 -4.87 14.72 -1.40
CA THR A 283 -4.10 15.29 -0.29
C THR A 283 -3.53 16.67 -0.64
N ASP A 284 -2.91 16.79 -1.82
CA ASP A 284 -2.23 18.04 -2.24
C ASP A 284 -2.92 18.77 -3.39
N GLY A 285 -3.95 18.15 -4.00
CA GLY A 285 -4.70 18.73 -5.12
C GLY A 285 -3.97 18.70 -6.45
N SER A 286 -2.78 18.10 -6.55
CA SER A 286 -2.04 17.97 -7.81
C SER A 286 -2.83 17.12 -8.82
N THR A 287 -2.74 17.48 -10.11
CA THR A 287 -3.45 16.76 -11.18
C THR A 287 -2.48 16.37 -12.28
N VAL A 288 -2.62 15.12 -12.77
CA VAL A 288 -1.83 14.56 -13.86
C VAL A 288 -2.78 14.00 -14.92
N ASN A 289 -2.50 14.28 -16.20
CA ASN A 289 -3.18 13.65 -17.32
C ASN A 289 -2.52 12.27 -17.59
N LEU A 290 -3.29 11.21 -17.48
CA LEU A 290 -2.82 9.84 -17.74
C LEU A 290 -2.89 9.45 -19.22
N GLY A 291 -3.63 10.23 -20.05
CA GLY A 291 -3.81 9.97 -21.47
C GLY A 291 -5.22 9.53 -21.84
N ALA A 292 -5.39 9.30 -23.15
CA ALA A 292 -6.69 8.99 -23.76
C ALA A 292 -7.20 7.59 -23.34
N ALA A 293 -8.51 7.48 -23.12
CA ALA A 293 -9.17 6.20 -22.82
C ALA A 293 -9.00 5.19 -23.99
N GLY A 294 -8.94 3.89 -23.64
CA GLY A 294 -8.77 2.79 -24.59
C GLY A 294 -7.31 2.34 -24.77
N ALA A 295 -6.35 2.90 -24.04
CA ALA A 295 -4.97 2.43 -24.02
C ALA A 295 -4.80 1.12 -23.21
N GLY A 296 -5.76 0.80 -22.35
CA GLY A 296 -5.81 -0.39 -21.52
C GLY A 296 -5.03 -0.26 -20.22
N THR A 297 -3.82 0.31 -20.23
CA THR A 297 -2.95 0.49 -19.03
C THR A 297 -2.37 1.90 -19.00
N TYR A 298 -2.41 2.52 -17.81
CA TYR A 298 -1.95 3.88 -17.56
C TYR A 298 -0.97 3.87 -16.39
N THR A 299 0.32 4.05 -16.71
CA THR A 299 1.40 4.10 -15.71
C THR A 299 1.42 5.42 -14.98
N THR A 300 1.64 5.38 -13.67
CA THR A 300 1.78 6.55 -12.82
C THR A 300 3.21 6.70 -12.26
N ALA A 301 3.55 7.88 -11.78
CA ALA A 301 4.80 8.11 -11.06
C ALA A 301 4.75 7.60 -9.60
N PHE A 302 3.64 7.03 -9.17
CA PHE A 302 3.37 6.63 -7.78
C PHE A 302 3.48 5.11 -7.55
N GLY A 303 4.19 4.38 -8.43
CA GLY A 303 4.44 2.94 -8.27
C GLY A 303 3.20 2.07 -8.51
N PHE A 304 2.20 2.57 -9.21
CA PHE A 304 1.04 1.79 -9.62
C PHE A 304 0.56 2.16 -11.03
N GLU A 305 -0.23 1.28 -11.61
CA GLU A 305 -0.89 1.43 -12.89
C GLU A 305 -2.40 1.34 -12.73
N PHE A 306 -3.12 2.21 -13.44
CA PHE A 306 -4.58 2.10 -13.59
C PHE A 306 -4.86 1.31 -14.87
N ASN A 307 -5.69 0.27 -14.78
CA ASN A 307 -5.99 -0.64 -15.89
C ASN A 307 -7.49 -0.66 -16.18
N GLU A 308 -7.84 -0.46 -17.45
CA GLU A 308 -9.17 -0.77 -17.97
C GLU A 308 -9.32 -2.29 -18.11
N THR A 309 -10.21 -2.91 -17.35
CA THR A 309 -10.42 -4.36 -17.41
C THR A 309 -11.54 -4.76 -18.35
N SER A 310 -12.59 -3.97 -18.41
CA SER A 310 -13.72 -4.16 -19.36
C SER A 310 -14.60 -2.93 -19.43
N GLY A 311 -15.44 -2.84 -20.46
CA GLY A 311 -16.39 -1.74 -20.64
C GLY A 311 -15.74 -0.45 -21.14
N VAL A 312 -16.46 0.65 -21.06
CA VAL A 312 -16.02 1.99 -21.49
C VAL A 312 -16.52 3.04 -20.51
N PRO A 313 -15.74 4.13 -20.26
CA PRO A 313 -16.18 5.23 -19.47
C PRO A 313 -17.12 6.14 -20.26
N ASN A 314 -17.97 6.90 -19.56
CA ASN A 314 -18.66 8.05 -20.10
C ASN A 314 -18.08 9.34 -19.50
N THR A 315 -18.26 10.45 -20.19
CA THR A 315 -17.80 11.77 -19.72
C THR A 315 -18.32 12.04 -18.30
N ASP A 316 -17.42 12.52 -17.43
CA ASP A 316 -17.62 12.79 -16.01
C ASP A 316 -17.68 11.54 -15.10
N ASP A 317 -17.49 10.33 -15.60
CA ASP A 317 -17.28 9.16 -14.75
C ASP A 317 -16.04 9.33 -13.89
N ARG A 318 -16.14 8.89 -12.62
CA ARG A 318 -15.09 9.06 -11.61
C ARG A 318 -14.83 7.77 -10.86
N PHE A 319 -13.58 7.62 -10.45
CA PHE A 319 -13.10 6.48 -9.67
C PHE A 319 -12.19 7.00 -8.56
N THR A 320 -12.46 6.58 -7.33
CA THR A 320 -11.51 6.78 -6.23
C THR A 320 -10.51 5.63 -6.22
N ILE A 321 -9.24 5.96 -6.14
CA ILE A 321 -8.12 5.02 -6.11
C ILE A 321 -7.45 5.07 -4.74
N ARG A 322 -7.35 3.91 -4.10
CA ARG A 322 -6.62 3.68 -2.85
C ARG A 322 -5.58 2.58 -3.08
N PRO A 323 -4.34 2.91 -3.47
CA PRO A 323 -3.37 1.92 -3.94
C PRO A 323 -3.03 0.83 -2.92
N THR A 324 -3.12 1.14 -1.63
CA THR A 324 -2.80 0.20 -0.54
C THR A 324 -4.00 -0.57 0.00
N GLU A 325 -5.22 -0.30 -0.49
CA GLU A 325 -6.48 -0.82 0.07
C GLU A 325 -6.46 -2.34 0.23
N ASN A 326 -6.98 -2.82 1.35
CA ASN A 326 -7.13 -4.23 1.71
C ASN A 326 -5.85 -5.07 1.78
N SER A 327 -4.65 -4.49 1.64
CA SER A 327 -3.39 -5.25 1.69
C SER A 327 -3.19 -5.95 3.04
N ALA A 328 -3.57 -5.30 4.15
CA ALA A 328 -3.50 -5.90 5.49
C ALA A 328 -4.61 -6.93 5.74
N SER A 329 -5.83 -6.69 5.24
CA SER A 329 -6.99 -7.57 5.47
C SER A 329 -6.95 -8.85 4.66
N LEU A 330 -6.35 -8.83 3.46
CA LEU A 330 -6.25 -9.98 2.56
C LEU A 330 -4.88 -10.67 2.63
N MET A 331 -3.98 -10.20 3.49
CA MET A 331 -2.69 -10.84 3.71
C MET A 331 -2.89 -12.22 4.34
N LYS A 332 -2.35 -13.24 3.71
CA LYS A 332 -2.35 -14.63 4.21
C LYS A 332 -1.14 -15.36 3.67
N VAL A 333 -0.68 -16.39 4.38
CA VAL A 333 0.33 -17.31 3.89
C VAL A 333 -0.26 -18.21 2.82
N THR A 334 0.45 -18.37 1.70
CA THR A 334 0.01 -19.19 0.56
C THR A 334 0.68 -20.56 0.53
N LEU A 335 1.85 -20.72 1.15
CA LEU A 335 2.53 -21.98 1.27
C LEU A 335 1.79 -22.92 2.23
N THR A 336 1.69 -24.19 1.86
CA THR A 336 0.96 -25.22 2.64
C THR A 336 1.85 -25.99 3.61
N ASP A 337 3.17 -26.01 3.37
CA ASP A 337 4.15 -26.63 4.24
C ASP A 337 5.53 -25.97 4.13
N GLY A 338 6.41 -26.25 5.08
CA GLY A 338 7.73 -25.64 5.15
C GLY A 338 8.69 -26.04 4.02
N LYS A 339 8.39 -27.09 3.22
CA LYS A 339 9.23 -27.49 2.08
C LYS A 339 9.22 -26.44 1.00
N GLY A 340 8.09 -25.72 0.84
CA GLY A 340 7.94 -24.63 -0.13
C GLY A 340 8.75 -23.38 0.17
N ILE A 341 9.41 -23.27 1.35
CA ILE A 341 10.32 -22.15 1.61
C ILE A 341 11.58 -22.33 0.75
N ALA A 342 11.85 -21.38 -0.11
CA ALA A 342 12.98 -21.39 -1.02
C ALA A 342 14.26 -20.93 -0.30
N ALA A 343 14.90 -21.85 0.43
CA ALA A 343 16.08 -21.56 1.23
C ALA A 343 17.38 -21.57 0.44
N SER A 344 17.44 -22.29 -0.70
CA SER A 344 18.63 -22.48 -1.49
C SER A 344 18.71 -21.51 -2.67
N THR A 345 19.90 -21.00 -2.96
CA THR A 345 20.16 -20.35 -4.27
C THR A 345 20.44 -21.40 -5.34
N ALA A 346 20.09 -21.08 -6.57
CA ALA A 346 20.34 -21.93 -7.74
C ALA A 346 21.80 -21.86 -8.19
N VAL A 347 22.35 -20.64 -8.23
CA VAL A 347 23.66 -20.33 -8.84
C VAL A 347 24.49 -19.50 -7.87
N GLY A 348 25.77 -19.79 -7.82
CA GLY A 348 26.73 -19.04 -7.01
C GLY A 348 28.02 -18.75 -7.77
N ALA A 349 28.72 -17.70 -7.35
CA ALA A 349 30.02 -17.31 -7.88
C ALA A 349 31.13 -17.52 -6.82
N ASN A 350 32.24 -18.07 -7.24
CA ASN A 350 33.42 -18.30 -6.39
C ASN A 350 34.66 -17.72 -7.04
N ALA A 351 35.45 -16.99 -6.28
CA ALA A 351 36.77 -16.51 -6.70
C ALA A 351 37.82 -17.65 -6.73
N ASP A 352 38.72 -17.64 -7.70
CA ASP A 352 39.87 -18.53 -7.71
C ASP A 352 40.82 -18.13 -6.56
N ALA A 353 41.43 -19.13 -5.93
CA ALA A 353 42.39 -18.90 -4.81
C ALA A 353 43.62 -18.09 -5.19
N ASN A 354 43.93 -17.98 -6.48
CA ASN A 354 45.06 -17.19 -7.00
C ASN A 354 44.68 -15.73 -7.32
N ASN A 355 43.42 -15.33 -7.17
CA ASN A 355 43.03 -13.93 -7.31
C ASN A 355 43.68 -13.10 -6.20
N VAL A 356 44.19 -11.92 -6.54
CA VAL A 356 45.01 -11.10 -5.63
C VAL A 356 44.47 -9.70 -5.39
N SER A 357 43.39 -9.34 -6.07
CA SER A 357 42.77 -8.01 -5.96
C SER A 357 41.42 -8.03 -5.23
N ASP A 358 40.79 -6.88 -5.18
CA ASP A 358 39.42 -6.67 -4.66
C ASP A 358 38.31 -6.92 -5.71
N GLY A 359 38.70 -7.48 -6.89
CA GLY A 359 37.73 -7.87 -7.91
C GLY A 359 36.70 -8.86 -7.37
N ALA A 360 35.43 -8.61 -7.66
CA ALA A 360 34.33 -9.43 -7.20
C ALA A 360 33.35 -9.77 -8.34
N VAL A 361 32.85 -10.99 -8.29
CA VAL A 361 31.76 -11.46 -9.16
C VAL A 361 30.59 -11.90 -8.26
N ASN A 362 29.45 -11.27 -8.42
CA ASN A 362 28.22 -11.56 -7.68
C ASN A 362 27.12 -12.01 -8.62
N ILE A 363 26.26 -12.88 -8.15
CA ILE A 363 25.00 -13.22 -8.81
C ILE A 363 23.93 -12.28 -8.28
N ILE A 364 23.25 -11.61 -9.18
CA ILE A 364 22.16 -10.67 -8.86
C ILE A 364 20.95 -10.95 -9.72
N ASN A 365 19.77 -10.44 -9.31
CA ASN A 365 18.52 -10.48 -10.08
C ASN A 365 18.22 -11.88 -10.65
N VAL A 366 18.14 -12.89 -9.80
CA VAL A 366 17.70 -14.23 -10.21
C VAL A 366 16.21 -14.20 -10.45
N THR A 367 15.78 -14.21 -11.71
CA THR A 367 14.38 -14.15 -12.13
C THR A 367 13.77 -15.52 -12.37
N ASP A 368 14.60 -16.48 -12.77
CA ASP A 368 14.22 -17.88 -12.98
C ASP A 368 15.34 -18.80 -12.44
N PRO A 369 15.27 -19.16 -11.15
CA PRO A 369 16.28 -19.99 -10.52
C PRO A 369 16.34 -21.42 -11.10
N VAL A 370 15.23 -21.93 -11.66
CA VAL A 370 15.18 -23.26 -12.29
C VAL A 370 15.98 -23.24 -13.60
N THR A 371 15.73 -22.26 -14.46
CA THR A 371 16.51 -22.06 -15.70
C THR A 371 17.95 -21.71 -15.40
N ALA A 372 18.22 -20.86 -14.40
CA ALA A 372 19.58 -20.50 -13.96
C ALA A 372 20.37 -21.74 -13.55
N ARG A 373 19.75 -22.62 -12.76
CA ARG A 373 20.34 -23.91 -12.38
C ARG A 373 20.61 -24.79 -13.59
N ALA A 374 19.61 -25.01 -14.44
CA ALA A 374 19.73 -25.84 -15.64
C ALA A 374 20.82 -25.32 -16.60
N TYR A 375 21.02 -24.01 -16.66
CA TYR A 375 22.07 -23.39 -17.47
C TYR A 375 23.49 -23.60 -16.89
N THR A 376 23.63 -23.72 -15.58
CA THR A 376 24.90 -23.93 -14.89
C THR A 376 25.14 -25.39 -14.48
N GLU A 377 24.16 -26.27 -14.66
CA GLU A 377 24.22 -27.72 -14.52
C GLU A 377 24.39 -28.35 -15.92
N GLY A 378 25.06 -29.44 -16.07
CA GLY A 378 25.20 -30.16 -17.36
C GLY A 378 26.48 -29.88 -18.11
N SER A 379 26.49 -29.83 -19.45
CA SER A 379 27.69 -29.61 -20.29
C SER A 379 28.35 -28.25 -20.08
N ASN A 380 27.58 -27.27 -19.65
CA ASN A 380 28.04 -25.92 -19.24
C ASN A 380 28.10 -25.81 -17.70
N ALA A 381 28.39 -26.91 -17.02
CA ALA A 381 28.29 -27.04 -15.56
C ALA A 381 29.07 -25.96 -14.77
N LYS A 382 29.95 -25.22 -15.39
CA LYS A 382 30.68 -24.10 -14.81
C LYS A 382 30.96 -23.04 -15.86
N LEU A 383 30.50 -21.82 -15.59
CA LEU A 383 30.94 -20.67 -16.34
C LEU A 383 32.20 -20.11 -15.71
N THR A 384 33.17 -19.75 -16.53
CA THR A 384 34.38 -19.03 -16.08
C THR A 384 34.24 -17.56 -16.48
N VAL A 385 34.44 -16.68 -15.53
CA VAL A 385 34.59 -15.24 -15.73
C VAL A 385 36.06 -14.90 -15.58
N ASP A 386 36.74 -14.54 -16.69
CA ASP A 386 38.08 -13.99 -16.68
C ASP A 386 37.97 -12.47 -16.68
N VAL A 387 38.74 -11.81 -15.79
CA VAL A 387 38.82 -10.35 -15.75
C VAL A 387 40.29 -9.92 -15.70
N TYR A 388 40.63 -8.86 -16.42
CA TYR A 388 42.01 -8.32 -16.43
C TYR A 388 41.98 -6.83 -16.78
N GLU A 389 42.99 -6.10 -16.32
CA GLU A 389 43.18 -4.70 -16.70
C GLU A 389 43.75 -4.61 -18.11
N SER A 390 42.99 -4.05 -19.04
CA SER A 390 43.36 -3.87 -20.45
C SER A 390 44.08 -2.53 -20.70
N ALA A 391 43.75 -1.51 -19.91
CA ALA A 391 44.40 -0.22 -19.84
C ALA A 391 44.27 0.35 -18.42
N PRO A 392 45.09 1.29 -17.97
CA PRO A 392 45.00 1.83 -16.62
C PRO A 392 43.58 2.27 -16.26
N GLY A 393 42.97 1.61 -15.28
CA GLY A 393 41.60 1.88 -14.82
C GLY A 393 40.50 1.36 -15.75
N THR A 394 40.80 0.52 -16.75
CA THR A 394 39.85 -0.15 -17.62
C THR A 394 40.01 -1.65 -17.52
N PHE A 395 38.96 -2.35 -17.18
CA PHE A 395 38.95 -3.79 -16.99
C PHE A 395 38.09 -4.46 -18.07
N ASP A 396 38.70 -5.44 -18.77
CA ASP A 396 37.99 -6.26 -19.74
C ASP A 396 37.60 -7.58 -19.08
N TYR A 397 36.42 -8.05 -19.41
CA TYR A 397 35.92 -9.35 -18.98
C TYR A 397 35.52 -10.22 -20.17
N ARG A 398 35.53 -11.52 -19.94
CA ARG A 398 34.94 -12.52 -20.82
C ARG A 398 34.37 -13.66 -20.01
N ILE A 399 33.21 -14.13 -20.44
CA ILE A 399 32.49 -15.23 -19.84
C ILE A 399 32.44 -16.37 -20.86
N TYR A 400 32.83 -17.55 -20.45
CA TYR A 400 32.85 -18.73 -21.31
C TYR A 400 32.55 -20.01 -20.51
N ASP A 401 32.16 -21.06 -21.23
CA ASP A 401 32.01 -22.39 -20.69
C ASP A 401 33.37 -22.97 -20.29
N ALA A 402 33.52 -23.39 -19.06
CA ALA A 402 34.77 -23.97 -18.55
C ALA A 402 35.24 -25.23 -19.31
N GLY A 403 34.28 -25.97 -19.91
CA GLY A 403 34.58 -27.11 -20.81
C GLY A 403 35.11 -26.70 -22.18
N ASN A 404 34.92 -25.45 -22.59
CA ASN A 404 35.32 -24.88 -23.87
C ASN A 404 36.06 -23.56 -23.72
N PRO A 405 37.28 -23.57 -23.13
CA PRO A 405 38.01 -22.33 -22.91
C PRO A 405 38.46 -21.67 -24.23
N PRO A 406 38.73 -20.35 -24.24
CA PRO A 406 39.29 -19.70 -25.41
C PRO A 406 40.52 -20.43 -25.97
N PRO A 407 40.63 -20.55 -27.34
CA PRO A 407 40.03 -19.68 -28.35
C PRO A 407 38.59 -20.02 -28.80
N ALA A 408 37.88 -20.94 -28.15
CA ALA A 408 36.44 -21.14 -28.45
C ALA A 408 35.63 -19.84 -28.26
N PRO A 409 34.46 -19.70 -28.92
CA PRO A 409 33.59 -18.54 -28.78
C PRO A 409 33.23 -18.29 -27.31
N VAL A 410 33.32 -17.04 -26.87
CA VAL A 410 32.87 -16.62 -25.55
C VAL A 410 31.34 -16.37 -25.56
N LEU A 411 30.72 -16.59 -24.42
CA LEU A 411 29.28 -16.34 -24.25
C LEU A 411 29.00 -14.84 -24.13
N SER A 412 29.87 -14.11 -23.44
CA SER A 412 29.80 -12.65 -23.32
C SER A 412 31.21 -12.08 -23.09
N ALA A 413 31.42 -10.86 -23.57
CA ALA A 413 32.63 -10.09 -23.33
C ALA A 413 32.32 -8.61 -23.37
N GLY A 414 33.09 -7.82 -22.62
CA GLY A 414 32.95 -6.36 -22.56
C GLY A 414 34.00 -5.74 -21.66
N SER A 415 33.80 -4.48 -21.32
CA SER A 415 34.70 -3.72 -20.44
C SER A 415 33.92 -2.83 -19.47
N PHE A 416 34.55 -2.47 -18.35
CA PHE A 416 34.04 -1.49 -17.39
C PHE A 416 35.20 -0.66 -16.82
N ALA A 417 34.89 0.53 -16.31
CA ALA A 417 35.87 1.43 -15.74
C ALA A 417 36.02 1.22 -14.23
N ALA A 418 37.18 1.60 -13.69
CA ALA A 418 37.42 1.62 -12.24
C ALA A 418 36.31 2.39 -11.49
N GLY A 419 35.82 1.85 -10.40
CA GLY A 419 34.73 2.45 -9.61
C GLY A 419 33.33 2.24 -10.20
N THR A 420 33.20 1.51 -11.33
CA THR A 420 31.92 1.09 -11.91
C THR A 420 31.78 -0.44 -11.85
N SER A 421 30.66 -0.97 -12.31
CA SER A 421 30.42 -2.40 -12.45
C SER A 421 29.87 -2.73 -13.84
N ALA A 422 30.15 -3.96 -14.33
CA ALA A 422 29.46 -4.53 -15.47
C ALA A 422 28.36 -5.45 -14.98
N VAL A 423 27.16 -5.37 -15.58
CA VAL A 423 26.03 -6.26 -15.33
C VAL A 423 25.71 -7.01 -16.62
N ILE A 424 25.71 -8.33 -16.57
CA ILE A 424 25.63 -9.20 -17.73
C ILE A 424 24.47 -10.18 -17.54
N ASP A 425 23.55 -10.20 -18.50
CA ASP A 425 22.43 -11.13 -18.55
C ASP A 425 22.87 -12.55 -18.90
N MET A 426 22.38 -13.54 -18.15
CA MET A 426 22.65 -14.96 -18.38
C MET A 426 21.35 -15.77 -18.39
N PRO A 427 21.11 -16.64 -19.40
CA PRO A 427 21.81 -16.71 -20.68
C PRO A 427 21.87 -15.37 -21.43
N PRO A 428 22.88 -15.14 -22.30
CA PRO A 428 22.90 -13.93 -23.11
C PRO A 428 21.82 -13.97 -24.20
N ALA A 429 21.43 -12.77 -24.66
CA ALA A 429 20.47 -12.64 -25.76
C ALA A 429 20.83 -13.52 -26.96
N PRO A 430 19.85 -14.11 -27.71
CA PRO A 430 18.42 -13.81 -27.68
C PRO A 430 17.60 -14.59 -26.63
N ALA A 431 18.23 -15.41 -25.78
CA ALA A 431 17.51 -16.11 -24.72
C ALA A 431 17.03 -15.11 -23.63
N ALA A 432 15.95 -15.47 -22.94
CA ALA A 432 15.51 -14.71 -21.80
C ALA A 432 16.53 -14.84 -20.65
N SER A 433 16.87 -13.74 -19.99
CA SER A 433 17.75 -13.74 -18.85
C SER A 433 17.10 -14.46 -17.65
N ALA A 434 17.81 -15.41 -17.07
CA ALA A 434 17.40 -16.13 -15.86
C ALA A 434 18.08 -15.58 -14.60
N PHE A 435 19.26 -14.97 -14.75
CA PHE A 435 20.02 -14.31 -13.70
C PHE A 435 21.00 -13.31 -14.30
N GLN A 436 21.58 -12.46 -13.46
CA GLN A 436 22.62 -11.51 -13.89
C GLN A 436 23.91 -11.76 -13.12
N ILE A 437 25.04 -11.60 -13.84
CA ILE A 437 26.38 -11.58 -13.28
C ILE A 437 26.82 -10.12 -13.15
N GLN A 438 27.13 -9.68 -11.94
CA GLN A 438 27.74 -8.37 -11.69
C GLN A 438 29.23 -8.56 -11.45
N ILE A 439 30.06 -7.84 -12.21
CA ILE A 439 31.51 -7.78 -12.06
C ILE A 439 31.89 -6.39 -11.54
N SER A 440 32.63 -6.32 -10.45
CA SER A 440 32.98 -5.05 -9.78
C SER A 440 34.38 -5.10 -9.17
N GLY A 441 34.83 -3.99 -8.56
CA GLY A 441 36.12 -3.84 -7.96
C GLY A 441 37.20 -3.43 -8.98
N SER A 442 38.46 -3.64 -8.61
CA SER A 442 39.60 -3.33 -9.43
C SER A 442 40.46 -4.59 -9.64
N PRO A 443 40.01 -5.54 -10.49
CA PRO A 443 40.66 -6.80 -10.72
C PRO A 443 42.04 -6.56 -11.42
N ILE A 444 43.09 -6.49 -10.63
CA ILE A 444 44.45 -6.20 -11.09
C ILE A 444 45.14 -7.49 -11.53
N GLY A 445 44.77 -8.00 -12.71
CA GLY A 445 45.64 -8.91 -13.40
C GLY A 445 46.74 -8.12 -14.16
N GLN A 446 47.99 -8.22 -13.74
CA GLN A 446 49.05 -7.51 -14.44
C GLN A 446 49.28 -8.10 -15.83
N GLY A 447 48.78 -7.42 -16.85
CA GLY A 447 48.99 -7.73 -18.25
C GLY A 447 48.10 -8.88 -18.80
N SER A 448 48.16 -9.12 -20.10
CA SER A 448 47.34 -10.11 -20.82
C SER A 448 47.51 -11.57 -20.38
N LEU A 449 48.43 -11.85 -19.47
CA LEU A 449 48.72 -13.20 -18.97
C LEU A 449 48.26 -13.44 -17.53
N ALA A 450 48.08 -12.40 -16.73
CA ALA A 450 47.52 -12.53 -15.37
C ALA A 450 46.05 -12.10 -15.34
N ARG A 451 45.17 -13.06 -15.28
CA ARG A 451 43.71 -12.84 -15.24
C ARG A 451 43.20 -13.32 -13.92
N GLU A 452 42.36 -12.53 -13.31
CA GLU A 452 41.54 -13.02 -12.20
C GLU A 452 40.43 -13.87 -12.76
N LYS A 453 40.17 -14.97 -12.08
CA LYS A 453 39.19 -15.96 -12.49
C LYS A 453 38.11 -16.13 -11.43
N PHE A 454 36.90 -16.23 -11.90
CA PHE A 454 35.75 -16.57 -11.05
C PHE A 454 35.00 -17.70 -11.73
N THR A 455 34.44 -18.57 -10.91
CA THR A 455 33.63 -19.70 -11.39
C THR A 455 32.18 -19.48 -10.99
N VAL A 456 31.27 -19.51 -11.94
CA VAL A 456 29.81 -19.48 -11.71
C VAL A 456 29.26 -20.88 -11.99
N SER A 457 28.60 -21.48 -11.02
CA SER A 457 28.12 -22.85 -11.08
C SER A 457 26.84 -23.05 -10.28
N ASP A 458 26.15 -24.17 -10.55
CA ASP A 458 25.10 -24.69 -9.69
C ASP A 458 25.63 -24.89 -8.27
N VAL A 459 24.96 -24.28 -7.32
CA VAL A 459 25.24 -24.41 -5.87
C VAL A 459 24.04 -24.96 -5.12
N PHE A 460 23.00 -25.35 -5.85
CA PHE A 460 21.83 -25.96 -5.22
C PHE A 460 22.23 -27.21 -4.44
N GLY A 461 21.74 -27.29 -3.23
CA GLY A 461 21.93 -28.48 -2.38
C GLY A 461 21.11 -28.35 -1.12
N PRO A 462 20.74 -29.53 -0.54
CA PRO A 462 19.93 -29.54 0.67
C PRO A 462 20.58 -28.77 1.84
N GLY A 463 21.90 -28.62 1.85
CA GLY A 463 22.64 -27.82 2.84
C GLY A 463 22.87 -26.37 2.47
N ASN A 464 22.30 -25.88 1.36
CA ASN A 464 22.42 -24.48 0.95
C ASN A 464 21.28 -23.65 1.53
N GLY A 465 21.62 -22.76 2.48
CA GLY A 465 20.70 -21.81 3.12
C GLY A 465 20.88 -20.35 2.63
N THR A 466 21.59 -20.14 1.54
CA THR A 466 21.98 -18.79 1.11
C THR A 466 20.77 -17.90 0.83
N ASN A 467 19.72 -18.43 0.17
CA ASN A 467 18.51 -17.63 -0.09
C ASN A 467 17.73 -17.34 1.20
N ALA A 468 17.71 -18.25 2.16
CA ALA A 468 17.12 -17.97 3.47
C ALA A 468 17.87 -16.82 4.17
N GLY A 469 19.19 -16.75 4.02
CA GLY A 469 20.01 -15.62 4.46
C GLY A 469 19.66 -14.31 3.74
N PHE A 470 19.42 -14.34 2.42
CA PHE A 470 18.93 -13.17 1.68
C PHE A 470 17.55 -12.71 2.16
N ILE A 471 16.62 -13.64 2.35
CA ILE A 471 15.30 -13.32 2.92
C ILE A 471 15.47 -12.64 4.29
N SER A 472 16.34 -13.18 5.16
CA SER A 472 16.61 -12.57 6.46
C SER A 472 17.22 -11.17 6.35
N ALA A 473 18.12 -10.94 5.39
CA ALA A 473 18.77 -9.66 5.17
C ALA A 473 17.80 -8.57 4.68
N THR A 474 16.61 -8.93 4.16
CA THR A 474 15.58 -7.94 3.78
C THR A 474 15.07 -7.13 4.97
N GLN A 475 15.26 -7.61 6.21
CA GLN A 475 14.93 -6.86 7.42
C GLN A 475 15.67 -5.51 7.50
N GLU A 476 16.90 -5.44 7.00
CA GLU A 476 17.72 -4.22 7.03
C GLU A 476 17.48 -3.28 5.86
N GLN A 477 16.69 -3.70 4.88
CA GLN A 477 16.38 -2.88 3.71
C GLN A 477 15.31 -1.83 4.06
N ALA A 478 15.50 -0.60 3.55
CA ALA A 478 14.47 0.43 3.60
C ALA A 478 13.39 0.07 2.56
N ILE A 479 12.37 -0.67 2.97
CA ILE A 479 11.29 -1.18 2.10
C ILE A 479 10.35 -0.04 1.66
N ILE A 480 10.25 1.03 2.47
CA ILE A 480 9.37 2.17 2.23
C ILE A 480 10.23 3.39 2.01
N GLY A 481 10.08 4.06 0.85
CA GLY A 481 10.92 5.16 0.42
C GLY A 481 11.22 6.20 1.49
N GLY A 482 12.50 6.35 1.78
CA GLY A 482 13.11 7.53 2.40
C GLY A 482 12.92 7.71 3.89
N SER A 483 13.28 6.80 4.73
CA SER A 483 14.05 7.03 5.95
C SER A 483 14.09 5.76 6.79
N ARG A 484 15.30 5.32 7.17
CA ARG A 484 15.48 4.51 8.36
C ARG A 484 14.83 5.28 9.51
N GLN A 485 13.70 4.83 10.01
CA GLN A 485 13.31 5.19 11.35
C GLN A 485 14.18 4.36 12.28
N THR A 486 15.20 5.02 12.81
CA THR A 486 15.99 4.54 13.96
C THR A 486 15.11 4.39 15.20
#